data_98cf070d8dd25ccb9a5840c86e64f791
#
_entry.id   98cf070d8dd25ccb9a5840c86e64f791
#
_cell.length_a   1.000
_cell.length_b   1.000
_cell.length_c   1.000
_cell.angle_alpha   90.00
_cell.angle_beta   90.00
_cell.angle_gamma   90.00
#
_symmetry.space_group_name_H-M   'P 1'
#
loop_
_entity.id
_entity.type
_entity.pdbx_description
1 polymer ?
#
loop_
_entity_poly.entity_id
_entity_poly.type
_entity_poly.pdbx_seq_one_letter_code
_entity_poly.pdbx_strand_id
1 'polypeptide(L)'
;MIRGKFSACFVVFFFLSYNAIIFQVGFAQSDQTTNKQPPLVEAPPFINARATGPSWTQVNFAVNATSSSSDKISVYCNPASGSAFPMGSTIVLCAAKDPFTSLVSYAMFNVTVIDSSPPTFKVPHSILKQADELQGAKITYDANASDTVDGSTIATCDPPSGSMFPLGLNQVTCMATDKSGNTGQASFSVIVGQTTSETDKDTGISNLSQNETNQLISPELTVSDNTTDDTPSELTVS
;
A
#
# COMPACT_ATOMS: atom_id res chain seq x y z
N MET A 1 45.70 4.92 -25.54
CA MET A 1 46.08 5.68 -26.75
C MET A 1 45.06 6.80 -26.94
N ILE A 2 45.39 7.99 -26.47
CA ILE A 2 44.50 9.16 -26.52
C ILE A 2 44.84 9.88 -27.86
N ARG A 3 43.89 9.84 -28.79
CA ARG A 3 43.98 10.63 -30.02
C ARG A 3 43.33 11.99 -29.77
N GLY A 4 44.17 12.99 -29.39
CA GLY A 4 43.77 14.39 -29.42
C GLY A 4 43.65 14.88 -30.85
N LYS A 5 42.50 15.42 -31.22
CA LYS A 5 42.32 16.15 -32.47
C LYS A 5 42.87 17.55 -32.28
N PHE A 6 44.01 17.81 -32.91
CA PHE A 6 44.60 19.15 -33.02
C PHE A 6 43.90 19.91 -34.14
N SER A 7 43.24 21.01 -33.83
CA SER A 7 42.76 21.97 -34.82
C SER A 7 43.79 23.10 -34.91
N ALA A 8 44.53 23.15 -35.99
CA ALA A 8 45.48 24.21 -36.22
C ALA A 8 44.80 25.38 -36.93
N CYS A 9 44.76 26.53 -36.29
CA CYS A 9 44.35 27.79 -36.92
C CYS A 9 45.59 28.51 -37.38
N PHE A 10 45.78 28.59 -38.71
CA PHE A 10 46.87 29.33 -39.32
C PHE A 10 46.50 30.80 -39.43
N VAL A 11 47.22 31.67 -38.75
CA VAL A 11 47.19 33.13 -39.01
C VAL A 11 48.49 33.48 -39.67
N VAL A 12 48.43 33.81 -40.98
CA VAL A 12 49.54 34.24 -41.72
C VAL A 12 49.54 35.76 -41.72
N PHE A 13 50.54 36.37 -41.07
CA PHE A 13 50.83 37.80 -41.19
C PHE A 13 51.93 38.00 -42.21
N PHE A 14 51.68 38.71 -43.35
CA PHE A 14 52.66 39.15 -44.30
C PHE A 14 53.20 40.52 -43.85
N PHE A 15 54.53 40.55 -43.49
CA PHE A 15 55.26 41.81 -43.43
C PHE A 15 56.21 41.88 -44.59
N LEU A 16 55.96 42.79 -45.49
CA LEU A 16 56.84 43.15 -46.58
C LEU A 16 57.88 44.23 -46.13
N SER A 17 59.08 43.81 -45.77
CA SER A 17 60.29 44.66 -45.88
C SER A 17 61.51 43.77 -45.79
N TYR A 18 62.29 43.87 -46.86
CA TYR A 18 63.68 43.44 -47.13
C TYR A 18 64.36 42.42 -46.17
N ASN A 19 64.52 41.20 -46.69
CA ASN A 19 65.55 40.22 -46.34
C ASN A 19 65.46 39.37 -45.04
N ALA A 20 64.34 39.05 -44.52
CA ALA A 20 64.21 37.85 -43.67
C ALA A 20 62.77 37.42 -43.52
N ILE A 21 62.40 36.28 -44.09
CA ILE A 21 61.14 35.63 -43.82
C ILE A 21 61.29 34.84 -42.51
N ILE A 22 60.85 35.41 -41.40
CA ILE A 22 60.74 34.67 -40.13
C ILE A 22 59.33 34.03 -40.06
N PHE A 23 59.25 32.70 -40.26
CA PHE A 23 58.08 31.91 -39.98
C PHE A 23 57.98 31.75 -38.49
N GLN A 24 57.06 32.49 -37.84
CA GLN A 24 56.70 32.19 -36.53
C GLN A 24 55.41 31.28 -36.56
N VAL A 25 55.59 30.01 -36.27
CA VAL A 25 54.52 29.10 -36.08
C VAL A 25 54.06 29.23 -34.62
N GLY A 26 53.06 30.06 -34.39
CA GLY A 26 52.40 30.13 -33.08
C GLY A 26 51.50 28.92 -32.93
N PHE A 27 51.86 27.97 -32.09
CA PHE A 27 50.95 26.96 -31.63
C PHE A 27 50.04 27.60 -30.59
N ALA A 28 48.80 27.90 -30.96
CA ALA A 28 47.76 28.17 -29.99
C ALA A 28 47.45 26.82 -29.34
N GLN A 29 47.95 26.58 -28.14
CA GLN A 29 47.45 25.54 -27.25
C GLN A 29 46.06 25.94 -26.84
N SER A 30 45.05 25.32 -27.46
CA SER A 30 43.72 25.36 -26.89
C SER A 30 43.79 24.60 -25.58
N ASP A 31 43.83 25.29 -24.49
CA ASP A 31 43.61 24.71 -23.18
C ASP A 31 42.15 24.18 -23.16
N GLN A 32 42.03 22.92 -23.53
CA GLN A 32 40.81 22.15 -23.31
C GLN A 32 40.73 21.97 -21.81
N THR A 33 40.27 23.01 -21.10
CA THR A 33 39.68 22.82 -19.77
C THR A 33 38.54 21.85 -19.96
N THR A 34 38.80 20.57 -19.78
CA THR A 34 37.76 19.55 -19.68
C THR A 34 36.85 20.01 -18.56
N ASN A 35 35.70 20.54 -18.93
CA ASN A 35 34.68 20.98 -17.97
C ASN A 35 34.17 19.69 -17.30
N LYS A 36 34.91 19.22 -16.29
CA LYS A 36 34.56 18.03 -15.50
C LYS A 36 33.40 18.41 -14.63
N GLN A 37 32.22 17.96 -15.03
CA GLN A 37 30.98 18.15 -14.25
C GLN A 37 30.72 16.90 -13.44
N PRO A 38 30.33 17.05 -12.15
CA PRO A 38 29.93 15.93 -11.33
C PRO A 38 28.64 15.27 -11.88
N PRO A 39 28.39 14.00 -11.55
CA PRO A 39 27.18 13.32 -11.98
C PRO A 39 25.92 14.05 -11.54
N LEU A 40 24.88 14.07 -12.37
CA LEU A 40 23.54 14.49 -11.98
C LEU A 40 22.84 13.30 -11.33
N VAL A 41 22.33 13.47 -10.11
CA VAL A 41 21.63 12.43 -9.36
C VAL A 41 20.13 12.76 -9.33
N GLU A 42 19.33 11.81 -9.79
CA GLU A 42 17.88 11.86 -9.77
C GLU A 42 17.35 10.92 -8.68
N ALA A 43 16.94 11.48 -7.56
CA ALA A 43 16.36 10.78 -6.45
C ALA A 43 14.87 11.18 -6.28
N PRO A 44 14.03 10.31 -5.70
CA PRO A 44 12.66 10.69 -5.35
C PRO A 44 12.69 11.84 -4.32
N PRO A 45 11.72 12.77 -4.35
CA PRO A 45 11.66 13.85 -3.37
C PRO A 45 11.37 13.34 -1.94
N PHE A 46 10.55 12.32 -1.83
CA PHE A 46 10.24 11.57 -0.62
C PHE A 46 9.55 10.25 -0.98
N ILE A 47 9.47 9.34 -0.02
CA ILE A 47 8.73 8.07 -0.15
C ILE A 47 7.87 7.89 1.10
N ASN A 48 6.58 7.66 0.91
CA ASN A 48 5.67 7.20 1.96
C ASN A 48 5.40 5.72 1.76
N ALA A 49 5.68 4.91 2.75
CA ALA A 49 5.46 3.49 2.76
C ALA A 49 4.45 3.11 3.86
N ARG A 50 3.56 2.17 3.56
CA ARG A 50 2.66 1.60 4.55
C ARG A 50 3.40 0.58 5.40
N ALA A 51 3.20 0.63 6.71
CA ALA A 51 3.75 -0.37 7.63
C ALA A 51 3.16 -1.77 7.32
N THR A 52 4.03 -2.76 7.32
CA THR A 52 3.66 -4.18 7.10
C THR A 52 3.78 -5.02 8.37
N GLY A 53 4.15 -4.40 9.48
CA GLY A 53 4.30 -5.04 10.79
C GLY A 53 4.71 -4.02 11.86
N PRO A 54 4.89 -4.47 13.10
CA PRO A 54 5.04 -3.59 14.27
C PRO A 54 6.39 -2.88 14.36
N SER A 55 7.42 -3.32 13.64
CA SER A 55 8.78 -2.84 13.86
C SER A 55 9.39 -2.17 12.65
N TRP A 56 9.26 -2.76 11.47
CA TRP A 56 9.94 -2.30 10.26
C TRP A 56 9.23 -2.78 9.00
N THR A 57 9.50 -2.09 7.89
CA THR A 57 8.94 -2.40 6.57
C THR A 57 10.05 -2.35 5.54
N GLN A 58 10.10 -3.31 4.63
CA GLN A 58 11.00 -3.26 3.49
C GLN A 58 10.51 -2.21 2.49
N VAL A 59 11.41 -1.29 2.10
CA VAL A 59 11.07 -0.25 1.12
C VAL A 59 12.05 -0.31 -0.05
N ASN A 60 11.51 -0.47 -1.25
CA ASN A 60 12.25 -0.42 -2.50
C ASN A 60 12.13 0.96 -3.13
N PHE A 61 13.24 1.45 -3.67
CA PHE A 61 13.31 2.72 -4.40
C PHE A 61 14.36 2.65 -5.49
N ALA A 62 14.25 3.56 -6.45
CA ALA A 62 15.24 3.74 -7.50
C ALA A 62 15.85 5.13 -7.41
N VAL A 63 17.17 5.20 -7.56
CA VAL A 63 17.92 6.44 -7.70
C VAL A 63 18.83 6.28 -8.93
N ASN A 64 18.71 7.19 -9.88
CA ASN A 64 19.48 7.19 -11.10
C ASN A 64 20.56 8.28 -11.05
N ALA A 65 21.62 8.08 -11.79
CA ALA A 65 22.63 9.11 -12.00
C ALA A 65 23.12 9.11 -13.45
N THR A 66 23.35 10.30 -13.97
CA THR A 66 23.87 10.52 -15.34
C THR A 66 25.11 11.38 -15.29
N SER A 67 26.02 11.17 -16.24
CA SER A 67 27.21 11.99 -16.42
C SER A 67 27.50 12.16 -17.89
N SER A 68 28.07 13.29 -18.27
CA SER A 68 28.55 13.55 -19.63
C SER A 68 29.81 12.74 -19.98
N SER A 69 30.54 12.18 -19.01
CA SER A 69 31.77 11.48 -19.15
C SER A 69 31.67 9.95 -19.10
N SER A 70 30.51 9.41 -18.64
CA SER A 70 30.31 7.98 -18.49
C SER A 70 28.85 7.57 -18.57
N ASP A 71 28.56 6.48 -19.27
CA ASP A 71 27.24 5.85 -19.33
C ASP A 71 27.00 4.93 -18.13
N LYS A 72 28.04 4.63 -17.32
CA LYS A 72 27.96 3.74 -16.16
C LYS A 72 28.36 4.48 -14.89
N ILE A 73 27.37 5.02 -14.20
CA ILE A 73 27.53 5.62 -12.89
C ILE A 73 27.07 4.62 -11.82
N SER A 74 27.92 4.40 -10.82
CA SER A 74 27.54 3.61 -9.65
C SER A 74 26.88 4.51 -8.61
N VAL A 75 25.66 4.16 -8.22
CA VAL A 75 24.95 4.83 -7.14
C VAL A 75 24.93 3.92 -5.93
N TYR A 76 25.31 4.46 -4.80
CA TYR A 76 25.27 3.79 -3.50
C TYR A 76 24.40 4.61 -2.53
N CYS A 77 23.39 3.99 -1.93
CA CYS A 77 22.51 4.62 -0.96
C CYS A 77 22.63 3.95 0.41
N ASN A 78 22.50 4.74 1.45
CA ASN A 78 22.46 4.26 2.84
C ASN A 78 21.29 4.94 3.58
N PRO A 79 20.29 4.18 4.06
CA PRO A 79 20.04 2.76 3.81
C PRO A 79 19.86 2.42 2.32
N ALA A 80 20.18 1.19 1.93
CA ALA A 80 20.03 0.73 0.54
C ALA A 80 18.55 0.46 0.18
N SER A 81 18.23 0.47 -1.12
CA SER A 81 16.92 -0.01 -1.60
C SER A 81 16.71 -1.45 -1.19
N GLY A 82 15.49 -1.78 -0.73
CA GLY A 82 15.14 -3.09 -0.17
C GLY A 82 15.53 -3.30 1.30
N SER A 83 16.12 -2.29 1.94
CA SER A 83 16.40 -2.35 3.39
C SER A 83 15.13 -2.30 4.23
N ALA A 84 15.24 -2.70 5.47
CA ALA A 84 14.20 -2.53 6.49
C ALA A 84 14.25 -1.11 7.07
N PHE A 85 13.11 -0.41 7.00
CA PHE A 85 12.93 0.93 7.54
C PHE A 85 12.03 0.86 8.77
N PRO A 86 12.41 1.51 9.89
CA PRO A 86 11.57 1.58 11.09
C PRO A 86 10.35 2.48 10.85
N MET A 87 9.37 2.39 11.74
CA MET A 87 8.26 3.33 11.81
C MET A 87 8.77 4.77 11.94
N GLY A 88 8.09 5.70 11.29
CA GLY A 88 8.49 7.10 11.24
C GLY A 88 9.37 7.43 10.05
N SER A 89 10.16 8.52 10.14
CA SER A 89 10.94 9.05 9.02
C SER A 89 12.42 8.69 9.13
N THR A 90 12.99 8.19 8.05
CA THR A 90 14.41 7.85 7.90
C THR A 90 14.99 8.60 6.71
N ILE A 91 16.12 9.27 6.90
CA ILE A 91 16.85 9.93 5.81
C ILE A 91 17.68 8.89 5.07
N VAL A 92 17.56 8.86 3.75
CA VAL A 92 18.40 8.09 2.84
C VAL A 92 19.40 9.05 2.22
N LEU A 93 20.69 8.73 2.33
CA LEU A 93 21.78 9.44 1.67
C LEU A 93 22.31 8.58 0.51
N CYS A 94 22.30 9.13 -0.69
CA CYS A 94 22.84 8.48 -1.89
C CYS A 94 24.07 9.23 -2.41
N ALA A 95 25.08 8.48 -2.83
CA ALA A 95 26.28 8.99 -3.47
C ALA A 95 26.43 8.37 -4.86
N ALA A 96 26.66 9.19 -5.87
CA ALA A 96 26.95 8.78 -7.23
C ALA A 96 28.37 9.20 -7.60
N LYS A 97 29.21 8.24 -8.01
CA LYS A 97 30.60 8.48 -8.39
C LYS A 97 30.80 8.20 -9.88
N ASP A 98 31.37 9.18 -10.57
CA ASP A 98 31.82 9.04 -11.95
C ASP A 98 33.19 8.34 -11.95
N PRO A 99 33.30 7.18 -12.62
CA PRO A 99 34.56 6.41 -12.63
C PRO A 99 35.70 7.09 -13.41
N PHE A 100 35.41 7.98 -14.37
CA PHE A 100 36.40 8.65 -15.20
C PHE A 100 36.90 9.96 -14.61
N THR A 101 35.99 10.75 -14.04
CA THR A 101 36.34 12.04 -13.45
C THR A 101 36.68 11.94 -11.99
N SER A 102 36.26 10.85 -11.31
CA SER A 102 36.29 10.63 -9.86
C SER A 102 35.46 11.64 -9.05
N LEU A 103 34.65 12.45 -9.70
CA LEU A 103 33.75 13.39 -9.05
C LEU A 103 32.56 12.63 -8.44
N VAL A 104 32.05 13.17 -7.33
CA VAL A 104 30.95 12.58 -6.56
C VAL A 104 29.86 13.61 -6.39
N SER A 105 28.63 13.16 -6.57
CA SER A 105 27.42 13.92 -6.20
C SER A 105 26.63 13.18 -5.15
N TYR A 106 25.84 13.91 -4.38
CA TYR A 106 25.01 13.38 -3.32
C TYR A 106 23.56 13.81 -3.53
N ALA A 107 22.65 12.93 -3.14
CA ALA A 107 21.23 13.23 -3.01
C ALA A 107 20.71 12.70 -1.68
N MET A 108 19.73 13.37 -1.12
CA MET A 108 19.05 12.94 0.11
C MET A 108 17.56 13.01 -0.08
N PHE A 109 16.86 12.04 0.50
CA PHE A 109 15.39 12.05 0.58
C PHE A 109 14.92 11.33 1.83
N ASN A 110 13.67 11.55 2.20
CA ASN A 110 13.05 10.88 3.34
C ASN A 110 12.24 9.67 2.89
N VAL A 111 12.39 8.58 3.63
CA VAL A 111 11.47 7.44 3.62
C VAL A 111 10.67 7.50 4.91
N THR A 112 9.36 7.65 4.82
CA THR A 112 8.46 7.69 5.96
C THR A 112 7.57 6.46 5.95
N VAL A 113 7.69 5.64 7.00
CA VAL A 113 6.85 4.46 7.21
C VAL A 113 5.74 4.83 8.19
N ILE A 114 4.50 4.72 7.75
CA ILE A 114 3.31 5.06 8.53
C ILE A 114 2.37 3.86 8.62
N ASP A 115 1.71 3.71 9.75
CA ASP A 115 0.57 2.83 9.87
C ASP A 115 -0.68 3.54 9.35
N SER A 116 -1.27 2.96 8.31
CA SER A 116 -2.52 3.41 7.68
C SER A 116 -3.52 2.25 7.56
N SER A 117 -3.31 1.19 8.33
CA SER A 117 -4.15 0.01 8.35
C SER A 117 -5.16 0.10 9.48
N PRO A 118 -6.48 0.04 9.22
CA PRO A 118 -7.44 -0.06 10.30
C PRO A 118 -7.43 -1.46 10.94
N PRO A 119 -7.82 -1.57 12.23
CA PRO A 119 -8.01 -2.85 12.89
C PRO A 119 -9.01 -3.75 12.15
N THR A 120 -8.72 -5.03 12.11
CA THR A 120 -9.60 -6.08 11.61
C THR A 120 -10.31 -6.78 12.76
N PHE A 121 -11.51 -7.33 12.50
CA PHE A 121 -12.37 -7.89 13.52
C PHE A 121 -12.56 -9.38 13.38
N LYS A 122 -12.64 -10.03 14.56
CA LYS A 122 -13.16 -11.38 14.69
C LYS A 122 -14.45 -11.27 15.54
N VAL A 123 -15.60 -11.30 14.87
CA VAL A 123 -16.94 -11.25 15.48
C VAL A 123 -17.73 -12.52 15.11
N PRO A 124 -18.82 -12.85 15.84
CA PRO A 124 -19.73 -13.90 15.43
C PRO A 124 -20.27 -13.65 14.01
N HIS A 125 -20.56 -14.72 13.27
CA HIS A 125 -21.20 -14.60 11.95
C HIS A 125 -22.66 -14.15 12.10
N SER A 126 -23.38 -14.86 12.97
CA SER A 126 -24.72 -14.51 13.46
C SER A 126 -24.98 -15.23 14.76
N ILE A 127 -25.90 -14.74 15.56
CA ILE A 127 -26.38 -15.39 16.80
C ILE A 127 -27.86 -15.62 16.67
N LEU A 128 -28.28 -16.88 16.85
CA LEU A 128 -29.67 -17.27 16.93
C LEU A 128 -29.94 -17.77 18.35
N LYS A 129 -30.92 -17.17 19.06
CA LYS A 129 -31.29 -17.56 20.41
C LYS A 129 -32.81 -17.48 20.59
N GLN A 130 -33.36 -18.42 21.35
CA GLN A 130 -34.72 -18.32 21.83
C GLN A 130 -34.82 -17.29 22.95
N ALA A 131 -35.95 -16.59 23.03
CA ALA A 131 -36.17 -15.62 24.06
C ALA A 131 -36.17 -16.28 25.47
N ASP A 132 -35.46 -15.68 26.40
CA ASP A 132 -35.43 -16.11 27.80
C ASP A 132 -36.66 -15.55 28.56
N GLU A 133 -37.19 -14.40 28.07
CA GLU A 133 -38.31 -13.68 28.65
C GLU A 133 -39.25 -13.18 27.53
N LEU A 134 -40.45 -12.71 27.91
CA LEU A 134 -41.46 -12.20 26.97
C LEU A 134 -40.94 -11.05 26.09
N GLN A 135 -39.92 -10.33 26.55
CA GLN A 135 -39.38 -9.15 25.88
C GLN A 135 -38.13 -9.41 25.05
N GLY A 136 -37.54 -10.62 25.17
CA GLY A 136 -36.30 -10.93 24.43
C GLY A 136 -35.37 -11.91 25.14
N ALA A 137 -34.09 -11.79 24.84
CA ALA A 137 -33.04 -12.61 25.42
C ALA A 137 -31.78 -11.81 25.75
N LYS A 138 -31.13 -12.19 26.86
CA LYS A 138 -29.78 -11.68 27.17
C LYS A 138 -28.76 -12.39 26.34
N ILE A 139 -27.97 -11.62 25.55
CA ILE A 139 -26.97 -12.17 24.60
C ILE A 139 -25.59 -11.79 25.05
N THR A 140 -24.72 -12.78 25.22
CA THR A 140 -23.28 -12.61 25.41
C THR A 140 -22.54 -13.06 24.16
N TYR A 141 -21.51 -12.32 23.76
CA TYR A 141 -20.71 -12.62 22.62
C TYR A 141 -19.27 -12.10 22.82
N ASP A 142 -18.35 -12.66 22.05
CA ASP A 142 -16.97 -12.19 22.00
C ASP A 142 -16.76 -11.41 20.70
N ALA A 143 -16.14 -10.25 20.81
CA ALA A 143 -15.72 -9.41 19.71
C ALA A 143 -14.28 -8.98 19.95
N ASN A 144 -13.38 -9.42 19.09
CA ASN A 144 -11.97 -9.09 19.17
C ASN A 144 -11.57 -8.29 17.94
N ALA A 145 -10.73 -7.29 18.15
CA ALA A 145 -10.10 -6.53 17.08
C ALA A 145 -8.59 -6.67 17.15
N SER A 146 -7.94 -6.71 16.01
CA SER A 146 -6.48 -6.74 15.90
C SER A 146 -6.00 -5.96 14.71
N ASP A 147 -4.90 -5.26 14.88
CA ASP A 147 -4.19 -4.57 13.85
C ASP A 147 -2.84 -5.23 13.55
N THR A 148 -2.35 -5.09 12.31
CA THR A 148 -1.09 -5.71 11.87
C THR A 148 0.13 -5.08 12.53
N VAL A 149 0.04 -3.80 12.87
CA VAL A 149 1.13 -3.02 13.48
C VAL A 149 1.01 -3.00 14.99
N ASP A 150 -0.18 -2.69 15.50
CA ASP A 150 -0.44 -2.47 16.93
C ASP A 150 -0.83 -3.75 17.71
N GLY A 151 -1.15 -4.82 16.99
CA GLY A 151 -1.60 -6.08 17.57
C GLY A 151 -3.05 -5.99 18.09
N SER A 152 -3.32 -6.53 19.27
CA SER A 152 -4.65 -6.54 19.85
C SER A 152 -5.14 -5.13 20.19
N THR A 153 -6.37 -4.81 19.76
CA THR A 153 -7.01 -3.51 19.94
C THR A 153 -8.34 -3.69 20.67
N ILE A 154 -8.76 -2.69 21.44
CA ILE A 154 -10.04 -2.75 22.18
C ILE A 154 -11.19 -2.53 21.19
N ALA A 155 -12.08 -3.53 21.09
CA ALA A 155 -13.33 -3.42 20.36
C ALA A 155 -14.45 -2.92 21.27
N THR A 156 -15.17 -1.89 20.84
CA THR A 156 -16.39 -1.40 21.50
C THR A 156 -17.58 -1.71 20.60
N CYS A 157 -18.57 -2.40 21.14
CA CYS A 157 -19.75 -2.83 20.39
C CYS A 157 -21.02 -2.21 20.97
N ASP A 158 -21.96 -1.94 20.08
CA ASP A 158 -23.30 -1.45 20.41
C ASP A 158 -24.39 -2.30 19.69
N PRO A 159 -25.31 -2.91 20.42
CA PRO A 159 -25.39 -3.06 21.88
C PRO A 159 -24.22 -3.87 22.45
N PRO A 160 -23.74 -3.59 23.68
CA PRO A 160 -22.64 -4.31 24.29
C PRO A 160 -22.97 -5.77 24.64
N SER A 161 -21.95 -6.64 24.72
CA SER A 161 -22.10 -8.03 25.17
C SER A 161 -22.74 -8.09 26.55
N GLY A 162 -23.75 -8.94 26.71
CA GLY A 162 -24.56 -9.05 27.92
C GLY A 162 -25.81 -8.18 27.93
N SER A 163 -26.09 -7.42 26.88
CA SER A 163 -27.33 -6.66 26.74
C SER A 163 -28.54 -7.54 26.51
N MET A 164 -29.74 -6.99 26.79
CA MET A 164 -31.04 -7.56 26.43
C MET A 164 -31.35 -7.19 24.99
N PHE A 165 -31.63 -8.17 24.15
CA PHE A 165 -32.04 -8.01 22.76
C PHE A 165 -33.51 -8.32 22.58
N PRO A 166 -34.32 -7.45 21.97
CA PRO A 166 -35.72 -7.68 21.73
C PRO A 166 -35.96 -8.82 20.72
N LEU A 167 -37.19 -9.30 20.68
CA LEU A 167 -37.62 -10.29 19.69
C LEU A 167 -37.39 -9.81 18.27
N GLY A 168 -37.00 -10.73 17.37
CA GLY A 168 -36.77 -10.48 15.98
C GLY A 168 -35.28 -10.28 15.62
N LEU A 169 -35.05 -9.57 14.52
CA LEU A 169 -33.73 -9.31 13.98
C LEU A 169 -33.13 -8.05 14.61
N ASN A 170 -31.97 -8.19 15.22
CA ASN A 170 -31.19 -7.12 15.79
C ASN A 170 -29.78 -7.08 15.13
N GLN A 171 -29.14 -5.94 15.15
CA GLN A 171 -27.78 -5.78 14.64
C GLN A 171 -26.86 -5.28 15.76
N VAL A 172 -25.68 -5.86 15.85
CA VAL A 172 -24.59 -5.36 16.68
C VAL A 172 -23.53 -4.76 15.76
N THR A 173 -23.07 -3.56 16.10
CA THR A 173 -21.98 -2.89 15.40
C THR A 173 -20.80 -2.71 16.35
N CYS A 174 -19.61 -3.12 15.92
CA CYS A 174 -18.38 -3.02 16.69
C CYS A 174 -17.41 -2.08 16.00
N MET A 175 -16.72 -1.24 16.76
CA MET A 175 -15.69 -0.30 16.30
C MET A 175 -14.42 -0.47 17.13
N ALA A 176 -13.28 -0.26 16.50
CA ALA A 176 -11.98 -0.20 17.14
C ALA A 176 -11.09 0.81 16.43
N THR A 177 -10.27 1.51 17.20
CA THR A 177 -9.30 2.48 16.69
C THR A 177 -7.91 2.05 17.17
N ASP A 178 -6.94 2.03 16.26
CA ASP A 178 -5.54 1.75 16.58
C ASP A 178 -4.83 2.97 17.19
N LYS A 179 -3.54 2.82 17.52
CA LYS A 179 -2.72 3.92 18.09
C LYS A 179 -2.39 5.02 17.06
N SER A 180 -2.46 4.68 15.78
CA SER A 180 -2.23 5.61 14.66
C SER A 180 -3.48 6.41 14.30
N GLY A 181 -4.65 6.07 14.89
CA GLY A 181 -5.93 6.73 14.66
C GLY A 181 -6.76 6.12 13.52
N ASN A 182 -6.34 4.99 12.94
CA ASN A 182 -7.15 4.32 11.93
C ASN A 182 -8.29 3.56 12.62
N THR A 183 -9.51 3.72 12.10
CA THR A 183 -10.72 3.11 12.68
C THR A 183 -11.26 2.03 11.77
N GLY A 184 -11.49 0.84 12.33
CA GLY A 184 -12.18 -0.28 11.71
C GLY A 184 -13.57 -0.47 12.29
N GLN A 185 -14.44 -1.15 11.54
CA GLN A 185 -15.81 -1.47 11.93
C GLN A 185 -16.18 -2.86 11.42
N ALA A 186 -16.99 -3.57 12.22
CA ALA A 186 -17.65 -4.81 11.83
C ALA A 186 -19.06 -4.88 12.43
N SER A 187 -19.92 -5.67 11.81
CA SER A 187 -21.28 -5.89 12.34
C SER A 187 -21.70 -7.35 12.16
N PHE A 188 -22.62 -7.79 13.01
CA PHE A 188 -23.24 -9.10 12.91
C PHE A 188 -24.69 -9.05 13.37
N SER A 189 -25.47 -10.05 12.97
CA SER A 189 -26.90 -10.14 13.29
C SER A 189 -27.12 -10.99 14.52
N VAL A 190 -28.12 -10.56 15.35
CA VAL A 190 -28.67 -11.32 16.48
C VAL A 190 -30.16 -11.52 16.22
N ILE A 191 -30.57 -12.76 16.11
CA ILE A 191 -31.98 -13.13 15.88
C ILE A 191 -32.52 -13.77 17.16
N VAL A 192 -33.53 -13.15 17.77
CA VAL A 192 -34.21 -13.67 18.98
C VAL A 192 -35.57 -14.18 18.57
N GLY A 193 -35.74 -15.51 18.63
CA GLY A 193 -36.99 -16.19 18.37
C GLY A 193 -37.96 -16.17 19.57
N GLN A 194 -39.24 -16.27 19.31
CA GLN A 194 -40.23 -16.46 20.38
C GLN A 194 -40.08 -17.86 20.99
N THR A 195 -40.25 -17.96 22.31
CA THR A 195 -40.52 -19.26 22.95
C THR A 195 -41.95 -19.63 22.64
N THR A 196 -42.18 -20.66 21.84
CA THR A 196 -43.49 -21.32 21.82
C THR A 196 -43.58 -22.09 23.12
N SER A 197 -44.29 -21.53 24.11
CA SER A 197 -44.71 -22.32 25.25
C SER A 197 -45.72 -23.35 24.74
N GLU A 198 -45.30 -24.59 24.60
CA GLU A 198 -46.23 -25.72 24.53
C GLU A 198 -46.91 -25.87 25.89
N THR A 199 -47.89 -25.02 26.15
CA THR A 199 -48.92 -25.23 27.16
C THR A 199 -50.26 -25.25 26.48
N ASP A 200 -50.46 -26.26 25.65
CA ASP A 200 -51.79 -26.79 25.40
C ASP A 200 -51.74 -28.31 25.59
N LYS A 201 -51.63 -28.73 26.84
CA LYS A 201 -52.18 -30.01 27.29
C LYS A 201 -53.53 -29.75 27.91
N ASP A 202 -54.49 -30.27 27.20
CA ASP A 202 -55.76 -30.72 27.73
C ASP A 202 -56.85 -29.69 27.97
N THR A 203 -57.55 -29.32 26.91
CA THR A 203 -59.02 -29.21 26.99
C THR A 203 -59.63 -29.91 25.78
N GLY A 204 -60.19 -31.10 26.02
CA GLY A 204 -60.84 -31.86 24.96
C GLY A 204 -62.02 -31.10 24.36
N ILE A 205 -61.93 -30.84 23.09
CA ILE A 205 -63.04 -30.69 22.17
C ILE A 205 -62.71 -31.42 20.89
N SER A 206 -63.26 -32.61 20.79
CA SER A 206 -63.42 -33.33 19.56
C SER A 206 -64.32 -32.56 18.60
N ASN A 207 -63.97 -32.60 17.33
CA ASN A 207 -64.70 -32.19 16.12
C ASN A 207 -64.61 -30.73 15.70
N LEU A 208 -63.84 -30.48 14.64
CA LEU A 208 -64.40 -30.11 13.34
C LEU A 208 -63.33 -30.15 12.24
N SER A 209 -63.64 -31.02 11.27
CA SER A 209 -63.43 -30.87 9.83
C SER A 209 -62.09 -30.35 9.31
N GLN A 210 -61.41 -31.28 8.66
CA GLN A 210 -60.44 -31.04 7.61
C GLN A 210 -61.00 -30.05 6.57
N ASN A 211 -60.36 -28.95 6.39
CA ASN A 211 -60.07 -28.37 5.09
C ASN A 211 -59.45 -26.98 5.26
N GLU A 212 -58.15 -26.89 5.16
CA GLU A 212 -57.53 -25.82 4.39
C GLU A 212 -56.04 -26.15 4.19
N THR A 213 -55.77 -26.30 2.95
CA THR A 213 -54.51 -26.60 2.31
C THR A 213 -53.38 -25.63 2.66
N ASN A 214 -52.27 -26.26 3.01
CA ASN A 214 -50.89 -25.86 2.65
C ASN A 214 -50.74 -24.55 1.89
N GLN A 215 -50.15 -23.58 2.57
CA GLN A 215 -49.21 -22.68 1.91
C GLN A 215 -47.97 -22.52 2.79
N LEU A 216 -47.08 -23.47 2.61
CA LEU A 216 -45.66 -23.31 2.92
C LEU A 216 -45.08 -22.31 1.93
N ILE A 217 -44.82 -21.11 2.37
CA ILE A 217 -43.95 -20.18 1.62
C ILE A 217 -42.52 -20.56 1.94
N SER A 218 -41.93 -21.34 1.07
CA SER A 218 -40.47 -21.46 0.95
C SER A 218 -39.95 -20.17 0.35
N PRO A 219 -38.95 -19.53 0.90
CA PRO A 219 -38.20 -18.52 0.17
C PRO A 219 -37.31 -19.26 -0.81
N GLU A 220 -37.65 -19.18 -2.07
CA GLU A 220 -36.87 -19.63 -3.19
C GLU A 220 -35.63 -18.75 -3.30
N LEU A 221 -34.47 -19.34 -3.09
CA LEU A 221 -33.19 -18.73 -3.31
C LEU A 221 -32.92 -18.75 -4.82
N THR A 222 -33.25 -17.68 -5.52
CA THR A 222 -32.82 -17.53 -6.91
C THR A 222 -31.35 -17.15 -6.96
N VAL A 223 -30.52 -18.15 -7.18
CA VAL A 223 -29.11 -17.93 -7.62
C VAL A 223 -29.19 -17.53 -9.08
N SER A 224 -28.94 -16.27 -9.38
CA SER A 224 -28.66 -15.81 -10.73
C SER A 224 -27.24 -16.16 -11.09
N ASP A 225 -27.07 -17.27 -11.77
CA ASP A 225 -25.84 -17.68 -12.42
C ASP A 225 -25.71 -16.87 -13.72
N ASN A 226 -24.85 -15.85 -13.69
CA ASN A 226 -24.51 -15.08 -14.87
C ASN A 226 -23.10 -15.50 -15.32
N THR A 227 -23.00 -16.69 -15.89
CA THR A 227 -21.83 -17.13 -16.65
C THR A 227 -21.80 -16.39 -17.97
N THR A 228 -21.07 -15.30 -18.06
CA THR A 228 -20.56 -14.80 -19.33
C THR A 228 -19.25 -15.49 -19.64
N ASP A 229 -19.33 -16.38 -20.58
CA ASP A 229 -18.26 -16.97 -21.36
C ASP A 229 -17.47 -15.86 -22.07
N ASP A 230 -16.21 -15.63 -21.64
CA ASP A 230 -15.25 -14.82 -22.38
C ASP A 230 -13.96 -15.63 -22.57
N THR A 231 -13.92 -16.30 -23.71
CA THR A 231 -12.71 -16.86 -24.30
C THR A 231 -11.70 -15.76 -24.63
N PRO A 232 -10.43 -15.89 -24.24
CA PRO A 232 -9.38 -14.97 -24.69
C PRO A 232 -8.92 -15.38 -26.09
N SER A 233 -9.14 -14.50 -27.05
CA SER A 233 -8.53 -14.57 -28.37
C SER A 233 -7.04 -14.26 -28.32
N GLU A 234 -6.24 -15.22 -28.75
CA GLU A 234 -4.81 -15.08 -29.07
C GLU A 234 -4.58 -13.93 -30.05
N LEU A 235 -3.69 -13.02 -29.69
CA LEU A 235 -3.09 -12.07 -30.63
C LEU A 235 -1.60 -12.43 -30.78
N THR A 236 -1.28 -13.08 -31.88
CA THR A 236 0.06 -13.22 -32.43
C THR A 236 0.53 -11.88 -33.00
N VAL A 237 1.68 -11.42 -32.55
CA VAL A 237 2.41 -10.30 -33.18
C VAL A 237 3.66 -10.84 -33.86
N SER A 238 3.72 -10.57 -35.13
CA SER A 238 4.90 -10.72 -35.98
C SER A 238 5.95 -9.64 -35.73
#